data_513b147dc875881edaa6273f59bbd3c8
#
_entry.id   513b147dc875881edaa6273f59bbd3c8
#
_cell.length_a   1.000
_cell.length_b   1.000
_cell.length_c   1.000
_cell.angle_alpha   90.00
_cell.angle_beta   90.00
_cell.angle_gamma   90.00
#
_symmetry.space_group_name_H-M   'P 1'
#
loop_
_entity.id
_entity.type
_entity.pdbx_description
1 polymer ?
#
loop_
_entity_poly.entity_id
_entity_poly.type
_entity_poly.pdbx_seq_one_letter_code
_entity_poly.pdbx_strand_id
1 'polypeptide(L)'
;MKAKYVQKGDAVDFIPTIDLDAGEIVRLGNLIGITRIPVKAGNLGTLALSGVFDVVKAIGITFPQGSNVFWDGQAAHNGFLLGIAIQNATAESDHVRILLNSTANAQNGSSSGVDAEWQPL
;
A
#
# COMPACT_ATOMS: atom_id res chain seq x y z
N MET A 1 7.26 32.60 -1.00
CA MET A 1 7.19 31.20 -1.45
C MET A 1 6.15 30.48 -0.61
N LYS A 2 5.21 29.84 -1.27
CA LYS A 2 4.12 29.17 -0.55
C LYS A 2 4.40 27.71 -0.26
N ALA A 3 5.37 27.11 -0.94
CA ALA A 3 5.75 25.72 -0.68
C ALA A 3 7.25 25.58 -0.89
N LYS A 4 7.87 24.77 -0.07
CA LYS A 4 9.31 24.54 -0.12
C LYS A 4 9.55 23.04 -0.18
N TYR A 5 10.34 22.60 -1.12
CA TYR A 5 10.76 21.20 -1.18
C TYR A 5 11.64 20.90 0.02
N VAL A 6 11.34 19.84 0.75
CA VAL A 6 12.08 19.44 1.94
C VAL A 6 12.84 18.15 1.70
N GLN A 7 12.15 17.13 1.18
CA GLN A 7 12.76 15.83 0.97
C GLN A 7 11.91 14.98 0.05
N LYS A 8 12.50 13.93 -0.46
CA LYS A 8 11.78 12.90 -1.17
C LYS A 8 10.86 12.17 -0.18
N GLY A 9 9.62 12.00 -0.54
CA GLY A 9 8.60 11.48 0.37
C GLY A 9 8.48 9.96 0.37
N ASP A 10 9.58 9.22 0.38
CA ASP A 10 9.55 7.75 0.38
C ASP A 10 9.29 7.18 1.76
N ALA A 11 9.53 7.94 2.80
CA ALA A 11 9.35 7.50 4.17
C ALA A 11 9.09 8.70 5.08
N VAL A 12 8.44 8.44 6.21
CA VAL A 12 8.24 9.45 7.26
C VAL A 12 8.68 8.89 8.59
N ASP A 13 9.11 9.79 9.47
CA ASP A 13 9.43 9.44 10.84
C ASP A 13 8.17 9.39 11.69
N PHE A 14 8.18 8.48 12.65
CA PHE A 14 7.08 8.40 13.61
C PHE A 14 7.59 7.76 14.92
N ILE A 15 6.81 7.91 15.97
CA ILE A 15 7.11 7.27 17.26
C ILE A 15 5.89 6.43 17.63
N PRO A 16 6.01 5.09 17.58
CA PRO A 16 4.89 4.22 17.91
C PRO A 16 4.62 4.19 19.42
N THR A 17 3.39 3.87 19.77
CA THR A 17 3.00 3.69 21.17
C THR A 17 3.05 2.23 21.61
N ILE A 18 3.27 1.31 20.68
CA ILE A 18 3.43 -0.12 20.94
C ILE A 18 4.65 -0.60 20.17
N ASP A 19 5.18 -1.76 20.58
CA ASP A 19 6.25 -2.40 19.82
C ASP A 19 5.71 -2.88 18.49
N LEU A 20 6.47 -2.64 17.42
CA LEU A 20 6.12 -3.04 16.07
C LEU A 20 7.19 -3.95 15.50
N ASP A 21 6.77 -5.01 14.83
CA ASP A 21 7.67 -5.84 14.04
C ASP A 21 7.91 -5.21 12.67
N ALA A 22 8.87 -5.75 11.95
CA ALA A 22 9.03 -5.42 10.53
C ALA A 22 7.82 -5.94 9.76
N GLY A 23 7.39 -5.19 8.75
CA GLY A 23 6.25 -5.58 7.93
C GLY A 23 4.89 -5.24 8.52
N GLU A 24 4.84 -4.43 9.55
CA GLU A 24 3.57 -3.97 10.11
C GLU A 24 2.99 -2.85 9.25
N ILE A 25 1.70 -2.94 9.01
CA ILE A 25 0.97 -1.90 8.29
C ILE A 25 0.39 -0.95 9.32
N VAL A 26 0.81 0.32 9.24
CA VAL A 26 0.53 1.33 10.25
C VAL A 26 -0.24 2.48 9.62
N ARG A 27 -1.30 2.89 10.29
CA ARG A 27 -2.06 4.08 9.90
C ARG A 27 -1.75 5.23 10.84
N LEU A 28 -1.45 6.38 10.25
CA LEU A 28 -1.30 7.64 10.96
C LEU A 28 -2.35 8.60 10.40
N GLY A 29 -3.54 8.58 10.97
CA GLY A 29 -4.66 9.32 10.39
C GLY A 29 -5.03 8.73 9.02
N ASN A 30 -4.95 9.55 7.99
CA ASN A 30 -5.20 9.11 6.62
C ASN A 30 -3.94 8.62 5.89
N LEU A 31 -2.81 8.62 6.58
CA LEU A 31 -1.57 8.14 6.01
C LEU A 31 -1.40 6.67 6.38
N ILE A 32 -0.98 5.87 5.44
CA ILE A 32 -0.68 4.46 5.67
C ILE A 32 0.75 4.18 5.23
N GLY A 33 1.44 3.36 6.00
CA GLY A 33 2.82 3.00 5.69
C GLY A 33 3.16 1.63 6.25
N ILE A 34 4.35 1.18 5.95
CA ILE A 34 4.82 -0.15 6.34
C ILE A 34 6.18 -0.03 7.01
N THR A 35 6.33 -0.68 8.17
CA THR A 35 7.63 -0.77 8.83
C THR A 35 8.50 -1.76 8.10
N ARG A 36 9.77 -1.41 7.90
CA ARG A 36 10.73 -2.32 7.27
C ARG A 36 11.66 -2.96 8.27
N ILE A 37 11.73 -2.39 9.48
CA ILE A 37 12.50 -2.94 10.59
C ILE A 37 11.65 -2.84 11.85
N PRO A 38 11.95 -3.64 12.89
CA PRO A 38 11.24 -3.51 14.16
C PRO A 38 11.45 -2.14 14.79
N VAL A 39 10.42 -1.63 15.45
CA VAL A 39 10.48 -0.35 16.18
C VAL A 39 9.87 -0.55 17.55
N LYS A 40 10.62 -0.24 18.59
CA LYS A 40 10.11 -0.33 19.96
C LYS A 40 9.23 0.88 20.27
N ALA A 41 8.25 0.66 21.13
CA ALA A 41 7.38 1.73 21.60
C ALA A 41 8.21 2.87 22.20
N GLY A 42 7.87 4.10 21.85
CA GLY A 42 8.55 5.29 22.33
C GLY A 42 9.83 5.64 21.60
N ASN A 43 10.29 4.81 20.70
CA ASN A 43 11.49 5.09 19.92
C ASN A 43 11.13 5.64 18.55
N LEU A 44 12.05 6.40 17.98
CA LEU A 44 11.87 6.93 16.63
C LEU A 44 12.04 5.80 15.62
N GLY A 45 11.07 5.69 14.73
CA GLY A 45 11.11 4.76 13.62
C GLY A 45 10.72 5.44 12.34
N THR A 46 10.73 4.68 11.26
CA THR A 46 10.31 5.18 9.95
C THR A 46 9.24 4.26 9.35
N LEU A 47 8.32 4.87 8.62
CA LEU A 47 7.33 4.16 7.81
C LEU A 47 7.65 4.35 6.36
N ALA A 48 7.77 3.27 5.61
CA ALA A 48 7.86 3.35 4.17
C ALA A 48 6.50 3.77 3.61
N LEU A 49 6.51 4.74 2.73
CA LEU A 49 5.30 5.25 2.07
C LEU A 49 5.21 4.84 0.62
N SER A 50 6.23 4.19 0.10
CA SER A 50 6.27 3.74 -1.28
C SER A 50 7.04 2.43 -1.35
N GLY A 51 6.93 1.75 -2.47
CA GLY A 51 7.64 0.52 -2.71
C GLY A 51 6.69 -0.62 -3.04
N VAL A 52 7.29 -1.75 -3.36
CA VAL A 52 6.57 -2.98 -3.71
C VAL A 52 6.64 -3.92 -2.52
N PHE A 53 5.49 -4.39 -2.10
CA PHE A 53 5.37 -5.27 -0.93
C PHE A 53 4.45 -6.44 -1.24
N ASP A 54 4.77 -7.60 -0.68
CA ASP A 54 3.83 -8.71 -0.62
C ASP A 54 3.03 -8.59 0.66
N VAL A 55 1.72 -8.59 0.54
CA VAL A 55 0.80 -8.34 1.64
C VAL A 55 -0.09 -9.56 1.82
N VAL A 56 -0.29 -9.95 3.07
CA VAL A 56 -1.09 -11.12 3.40
C VAL A 56 -2.53 -10.95 2.92
N LYS A 57 -3.09 -12.01 2.35
CA LYS A 57 -4.50 -12.06 1.97
C LYS A 57 -5.10 -13.42 2.33
N ALA A 58 -6.40 -13.46 2.42
CA ALA A 58 -7.11 -14.72 2.65
C ALA A 58 -7.09 -15.57 1.38
N ILE A 59 -7.07 -16.89 1.57
CA ILE A 59 -7.33 -17.82 0.48
C ILE A 59 -8.77 -17.63 0.01
N GLY A 60 -8.97 -17.70 -1.28
CA GLY A 60 -10.29 -17.53 -1.88
C GLY A 60 -10.56 -16.15 -2.43
N ILE A 61 -9.77 -15.17 -2.05
CA ILE A 61 -9.90 -13.79 -2.54
C ILE A 61 -8.92 -13.58 -3.69
N THR A 62 -9.36 -12.92 -4.74
CA THR A 62 -8.53 -12.64 -5.91
C THR A 62 -8.33 -11.16 -6.10
N PHE A 63 -7.17 -10.80 -6.64
CA PHE A 63 -6.86 -9.43 -7.02
C PHE A 63 -6.27 -9.44 -8.43
N PRO A 64 -7.01 -8.98 -9.42
CA PRO A 64 -6.43 -8.84 -10.76
C PRO A 64 -5.34 -7.77 -10.76
N GLN A 65 -4.38 -7.93 -11.61
CA GLN A 65 -3.35 -6.90 -11.81
C GLN A 65 -4.03 -5.57 -12.15
N GLY A 66 -3.60 -4.51 -11.48
CA GLY A 66 -4.16 -3.17 -11.66
C GLY A 66 -5.33 -2.84 -10.75
N SER A 67 -5.81 -3.78 -9.96
CA SER A 67 -6.94 -3.53 -9.06
C SER A 67 -6.50 -2.88 -7.77
N ASN A 68 -7.42 -2.16 -7.14
CA ASN A 68 -7.19 -1.57 -5.82
C ASN A 68 -7.10 -2.68 -4.77
N VAL A 69 -6.19 -2.51 -3.83
CA VAL A 69 -6.06 -3.39 -2.67
C VAL A 69 -6.26 -2.55 -1.43
N PHE A 70 -7.20 -2.97 -0.61
CA PHE A 70 -7.55 -2.31 0.65
C PHE A 70 -7.04 -3.14 1.81
N TRP A 71 -7.03 -2.54 2.99
CA TRP A 71 -6.54 -3.18 4.20
C TRP A 71 -7.60 -3.15 5.30
N ASP A 72 -7.91 -4.32 5.85
CA ASP A 72 -8.80 -4.44 7.00
C ASP A 72 -8.24 -5.40 8.05
N GLY A 73 -6.92 -5.58 8.06
CA GLY A 73 -6.20 -6.59 8.81
C GLY A 73 -5.55 -7.59 7.89
N GLN A 74 -5.97 -7.61 6.65
CA GLN A 74 -5.38 -8.33 5.53
C GLN A 74 -5.82 -7.64 4.26
N ALA A 75 -5.23 -8.01 3.13
CA ALA A 75 -5.62 -7.43 1.85
C ALA A 75 -7.09 -7.77 1.56
N ALA A 76 -7.87 -6.78 1.17
CA ALA A 76 -9.31 -6.89 1.03
C ALA A 76 -9.81 -6.06 -0.15
N HIS A 77 -11.08 -6.24 -0.49
CA HIS A 77 -11.71 -5.52 -1.58
C HIS A 77 -12.33 -4.18 -1.13
N ASN A 78 -12.35 -3.95 0.17
CA ASN A 78 -12.78 -2.66 0.72
C ASN A 78 -12.06 -2.42 2.05
N GLY A 79 -12.17 -1.20 2.55
CA GLY A 79 -11.48 -0.81 3.76
C GLY A 79 -10.60 0.39 3.50
N PHE A 80 -9.46 0.44 4.14
CA PHE A 80 -8.51 1.53 3.95
C PHE A 80 -7.63 1.23 2.73
N LEU A 81 -7.58 2.15 1.77
CA LEU A 81 -6.85 1.91 0.53
C LEU A 81 -5.36 1.78 0.81
N LEU A 82 -4.78 0.68 0.39
CA LEU A 82 -3.37 0.36 0.63
C LEU A 82 -2.52 0.59 -0.62
N GLY A 83 -2.99 0.18 -1.78
CA GLY A 83 -2.24 0.33 -3.01
C GLY A 83 -2.89 -0.40 -4.17
N ILE A 84 -2.08 -0.71 -5.15
CA ILE A 84 -2.51 -1.34 -6.40
C ILE A 84 -1.80 -2.69 -6.53
N ALA A 85 -2.55 -3.72 -6.88
CA ALA A 85 -1.95 -5.01 -7.21
C ALA A 85 -1.14 -4.89 -8.51
N ILE A 86 0.11 -5.31 -8.46
CA ILE A 86 0.98 -5.26 -9.65
C ILE A 86 1.12 -6.62 -10.33
N GLN A 87 0.52 -7.64 -9.76
CA GLN A 87 0.42 -8.97 -10.34
C GLN A 87 -0.94 -9.53 -10.00
N ASN A 88 -1.41 -10.48 -10.80
CA ASN A 88 -2.61 -11.23 -10.44
C ASN A 88 -2.35 -12.03 -9.18
N ALA A 89 -3.26 -11.94 -8.23
CA ALA A 89 -3.27 -12.82 -7.06
C ALA A 89 -4.45 -13.75 -7.20
N THR A 90 -4.18 -15.05 -7.24
CA THR A 90 -5.21 -16.08 -7.42
C THR A 90 -5.86 -16.44 -6.10
N ALA A 91 -6.96 -17.16 -6.18
CA ALA A 91 -7.67 -17.60 -4.98
C ALA A 91 -6.81 -18.50 -4.09
N GLU A 92 -5.88 -19.23 -4.66
CA GLU A 92 -5.02 -20.15 -3.90
C GLU A 92 -3.84 -19.46 -3.23
N SER A 93 -3.54 -18.23 -3.62
CA SER A 93 -2.42 -17.49 -3.06
C SER A 93 -2.77 -16.92 -1.69
N ASP A 94 -1.80 -16.85 -0.80
CA ASP A 94 -1.97 -16.25 0.53
C ASP A 94 -1.41 -14.82 0.61
N HIS A 95 -1.02 -14.25 -0.52
CA HIS A 95 -0.50 -12.89 -0.57
C HIS A 95 -0.82 -12.25 -1.89
N VAL A 96 -0.72 -10.93 -1.91
CA VAL A 96 -0.84 -10.11 -3.13
C VAL A 96 0.31 -9.13 -3.15
N ARG A 97 0.91 -8.95 -4.31
CA ARG A 97 2.02 -8.00 -4.49
C ARG A 97 1.45 -6.66 -4.91
N ILE A 98 1.78 -5.64 -4.15
CA ILE A 98 1.21 -4.30 -4.32
C ILE A 98 2.29 -3.25 -4.53
N LEU A 99 1.89 -2.16 -5.16
CA LEU A 99 2.61 -0.90 -5.14
C LEU A 99 1.93 -0.02 -4.10
N LEU A 100 2.65 0.24 -3.01
CA LEU A 100 2.10 0.93 -1.83
C LEU A 100 1.70 2.36 -2.16
N ASN A 101 0.56 2.78 -1.66
CA ASN A 101 0.02 4.14 -1.80
C ASN A 101 -0.22 4.60 -3.23
N SER A 102 -0.07 3.72 -4.19
CA SER A 102 -0.50 4.00 -5.54
C SER A 102 -2.01 3.76 -5.61
N THR A 103 -2.72 4.65 -6.26
CA THR A 103 -4.16 4.52 -6.37
C THR A 103 -4.52 4.35 -7.83
N ALA A 104 -5.55 3.53 -8.06
CA ALA A 104 -6.13 3.47 -9.37
C ALA A 104 -6.65 4.85 -9.74
N ASN A 105 -6.67 5.15 -11.01
CA ASN A 105 -7.26 6.38 -11.47
C ASN A 105 -8.76 6.36 -11.15
N ALA A 106 -9.11 7.16 -10.17
CA ALA A 106 -10.50 7.22 -9.71
C ALA A 106 -11.32 8.22 -10.50
N GLN A 107 -10.77 8.76 -11.56
CA GLN A 107 -11.50 9.67 -12.39
C GLN A 107 -12.70 8.97 -12.96
N ASN A 108 -13.80 9.54 -12.71
CA ASN A 108 -14.98 9.02 -13.28
C ASN A 108 -15.32 9.87 -14.45
N GLY A 109 -15.44 9.30 -15.49
CA GLY A 109 -16.04 9.96 -16.57
C GLY A 109 -15.15 10.26 -17.71
N SER A 110 -13.93 10.49 -17.52
CA SER A 110 -13.16 10.74 -18.70
C SER A 110 -11.86 10.00 -18.62
N SER A 111 -11.66 9.20 -19.57
CA SER A 111 -10.46 8.47 -19.70
C SER A 111 -9.73 9.02 -20.89
N SER A 112 -8.54 9.49 -20.67
CA SER A 112 -7.72 9.97 -21.76
C SER A 112 -6.65 8.98 -22.14
N GLY A 113 -6.66 7.80 -21.56
CA GLY A 113 -5.66 6.81 -21.85
C GLY A 113 -6.21 5.60 -22.51
N VAL A 114 -5.33 4.72 -22.88
CA VAL A 114 -5.66 3.40 -23.39
C VAL A 114 -5.51 2.44 -22.21
N ASP A 115 -6.59 1.85 -21.77
CA ASP A 115 -6.54 1.01 -20.60
C ASP A 115 -6.73 -0.46 -20.88
N ALA A 116 -7.57 -0.80 -21.81
CA ALA A 116 -7.89 -2.19 -22.04
C ALA A 116 -6.93 -2.89 -22.98
N GLU A 117 -6.18 -2.13 -23.72
CA GLU A 117 -5.31 -2.70 -24.76
C GLU A 117 -3.90 -2.99 -24.28
N TRP A 118 -3.47 -2.41 -23.18
CA TRP A 118 -2.11 -2.70 -22.76
C TRP A 118 -2.03 -4.10 -22.15
N GLN A 119 -0.91 -4.73 -22.35
CA GLN A 119 -0.70 -6.10 -21.92
C GLN A 119 0.32 -6.13 -20.79
N PRO A 120 0.04 -6.82 -19.71
CA PRO A 120 1.06 -7.03 -18.68
C PRO A 120 2.20 -7.88 -19.24
N LEU A 121 3.36 -7.61 -18.75
CA LEU A 121 4.55 -8.35 -19.14
C LEU A 121 4.57 -9.75 -18.57
#